data_eb276edaee4caf02b294fbeb0c25e747
#
_entry.id   eb276edaee4caf02b294fbeb0c25e747
#
_cell.length_a   1.000
_cell.length_b   1.000
_cell.length_c   1.000
_cell.angle_alpha   90.00
_cell.angle_beta   90.00
_cell.angle_gamma   90.00
#
_symmetry.space_group_name_H-M   'P 1'
#
loop_
_entity.id
_entity.type
_entity.pdbx_description
1 polymer ?
#
loop_
_entity_poly.entity_id
_entity_poly.type
_entity_poly.pdbx_seq_one_letter_code
_entity_poly.pdbx_strand_id
1 'polypeptide(L)'
;MNFFKKYLIFVLLSVSIPQLVNYDYPESKDFDNLKLIKINQSDEKINLDCKKMKSGRYVCKALIEVTDLGNKLFQVSFNERFNDNKFFIIDSDDNKNFKGPYHFLGNDLIIRKFNSNFFIIEFSTTDIIDKVDLVFSKVSYEKNTFQENKFYKKNKFRDEPTILVTGYWPPTNEMIRHFSQNQSLNPEGWQGDNWENRGYDVISFFPEFSDPDCLSCGQGYGDLEVDYQDTSNDFWPIFNEYNPIAVITFSRGYMDQSWELEFNAYNRTNWFNDFTAPFLPTPNPPDSDEISFYLRNSNLPMEQIVNNISNLEIGLNPYIDFDGDPGRYVSEFMAYHGTWYRDLNQFGNNNCISSGHIHVGGNINLNNAKMATEESLRVLINHINSFIYILGDLNEDEIIDILDLVTIVNYILGDIILSDIQTYAADLNEDSLINIQDIIIIINLILSS
;
A
#
# COMPACT_ATOMS: atom_id res chain seq x y z
N MET A 1 27.11 -19.83 54.16
CA MET A 1 26.57 -20.87 53.24
C MET A 1 25.14 -20.45 52.89
N ASN A 2 25.00 -19.50 51.96
CA ASN A 2 23.69 -19.01 51.53
C ASN A 2 23.62 -19.06 50.02
N PHE A 3 22.69 -19.88 49.55
CA PHE A 3 22.35 -20.05 48.17
C PHE A 3 21.57 -18.83 47.64
N PHE A 4 22.17 -18.03 46.80
CA PHE A 4 21.43 -17.11 45.95
C PHE A 4 20.90 -17.83 44.73
N LYS A 5 19.60 -18.11 44.72
CA LYS A 5 18.87 -18.46 43.52
C LYS A 5 18.71 -17.21 42.67
N LYS A 6 19.44 -17.09 41.56
CA LYS A 6 19.17 -16.13 40.50
C LYS A 6 17.90 -16.61 39.76
N TYR A 7 16.80 -15.91 39.97
CA TYR A 7 15.66 -15.96 39.07
C TYR A 7 16.00 -15.15 37.84
N LEU A 8 16.29 -15.82 36.74
CA LEU A 8 16.35 -15.19 35.42
C LEU A 8 14.90 -14.95 35.00
N ILE A 9 14.42 -13.74 35.17
CA ILE A 9 13.16 -13.28 34.59
C ILE A 9 13.44 -13.09 33.10
N PHE A 10 13.03 -14.07 32.29
CA PHE A 10 12.82 -13.87 30.87
C PHE A 10 11.61 -12.93 30.73
N VAL A 11 11.87 -11.66 30.56
CA VAL A 11 10.88 -10.76 29.98
C VAL A 11 10.80 -11.16 28.51
N LEU A 12 9.87 -12.04 28.20
CA LEU A 12 9.33 -12.17 26.85
C LEU A 12 8.71 -10.82 26.53
N LEU A 13 9.46 -9.97 25.84
CA LEU A 13 8.89 -8.92 25.02
C LEU A 13 8.05 -9.66 23.95
N SER A 14 6.81 -9.97 24.31
CA SER A 14 5.78 -10.19 23.31
C SER A 14 5.64 -8.85 22.59
N VAL A 15 6.24 -8.74 21.43
CA VAL A 15 5.75 -7.79 20.45
C VAL A 15 4.33 -8.28 20.17
N SER A 16 3.38 -7.76 20.95
CA SER A 16 1.96 -7.93 20.65
C SER A 16 1.76 -7.12 19.36
N ILE A 17 1.59 -7.81 18.26
CA ILE A 17 0.91 -7.27 17.12
C ILE A 17 -0.54 -7.12 17.61
N PRO A 18 -1.02 -5.91 17.90
CA PRO A 18 -2.25 -5.74 18.70
C PRO A 18 -3.51 -6.28 18.03
N GLN A 19 -3.48 -6.48 16.72
CA GLN A 19 -4.63 -6.88 15.93
C GLN A 19 -4.78 -8.38 15.75
N LEU A 20 -3.73 -9.16 15.98
CA LEU A 20 -3.80 -10.62 15.89
C LEU A 20 -4.43 -11.28 17.13
N VAL A 21 -4.66 -10.53 18.20
CA VAL A 21 -5.17 -11.08 19.49
C VAL A 21 -6.65 -11.46 19.43
N ASN A 22 -7.41 -10.96 18.45
CA ASN A 22 -8.84 -11.22 18.33
C ASN A 22 -9.23 -12.26 17.28
N TYR A 23 -8.25 -12.89 16.62
CA TYR A 23 -8.51 -13.92 15.63
C TYR A 23 -8.16 -15.29 16.20
N ASP A 24 -9.06 -16.26 15.98
CA ASP A 24 -8.76 -17.67 16.20
C ASP A 24 -7.62 -18.07 15.26
N TYR A 25 -6.41 -18.08 15.78
CA TYR A 25 -5.24 -18.53 15.03
C TYR A 25 -5.43 -19.94 14.52
N PRO A 26 -4.79 -20.30 13.41
CA PRO A 26 -4.71 -21.68 12.97
C PRO A 26 -4.14 -22.53 14.11
N GLU A 27 -4.93 -23.44 14.65
CA GLU A 27 -4.53 -24.29 15.78
C GLU A 27 -3.51 -25.38 15.41
N SER A 28 -3.28 -25.60 14.11
CA SER A 28 -2.45 -26.72 13.67
C SER A 28 -1.23 -26.23 12.91
N LYS A 29 -0.08 -26.68 13.39
CA LYS A 29 1.24 -26.48 12.77
C LYS A 29 1.69 -27.71 11.98
N ASP A 30 0.84 -28.71 11.82
CA ASP A 30 1.17 -29.96 11.16
C ASP A 30 1.09 -29.80 9.65
N PHE A 31 2.25 -29.57 9.02
CA PHE A 31 2.41 -29.58 7.56
C PHE A 31 2.49 -31.01 7.00
N ASP A 32 2.94 -31.98 7.83
CA ASP A 32 3.31 -33.32 7.38
C ASP A 32 2.14 -34.18 6.84
N ASN A 33 0.90 -33.79 7.13
CA ASN A 33 -0.30 -34.50 6.72
C ASN A 33 -1.16 -33.78 5.69
N LEU A 34 -0.69 -32.62 5.16
CA LEU A 34 -1.45 -31.89 4.16
C LEU A 34 -1.22 -32.46 2.76
N LYS A 35 -2.30 -32.61 2.03
CA LYS A 35 -2.23 -33.02 0.63
C LYS A 35 -1.58 -31.89 -0.18
N LEU A 36 -0.47 -32.20 -0.87
CA LEU A 36 0.15 -31.28 -1.80
C LEU A 36 -0.70 -31.17 -3.06
N ILE A 37 -1.10 -29.97 -3.43
CA ILE A 37 -1.83 -29.65 -4.63
C ILE A 37 -0.92 -28.81 -5.52
N LYS A 38 -0.63 -29.30 -6.73
CA LYS A 38 0.22 -28.60 -7.71
C LYS A 38 -0.68 -27.85 -8.68
N ILE A 39 -0.53 -26.53 -8.73
CA ILE A 39 -1.25 -25.68 -9.66
C ILE A 39 -0.31 -25.33 -10.82
N ASN A 40 -0.55 -25.94 -11.96
CA ASN A 40 0.27 -25.77 -13.15
C ASN A 40 -0.44 -24.94 -14.25
N GLN A 41 -1.77 -24.80 -14.16
CA GLN A 41 -2.60 -24.12 -15.16
C GLN A 41 -3.64 -23.23 -14.48
N SER A 42 -4.27 -22.36 -15.25
CA SER A 42 -5.44 -21.58 -14.80
C SER A 42 -6.65 -22.50 -14.58
N ASP A 43 -7.51 -22.12 -13.63
CA ASP A 43 -8.83 -22.72 -13.36
C ASP A 43 -8.81 -24.15 -12.80
N GLU A 44 -7.86 -24.45 -11.92
CA GLU A 44 -7.88 -25.72 -11.20
C GLU A 44 -8.86 -25.66 -10.01
N LYS A 45 -9.77 -26.63 -9.96
CA LYS A 45 -10.71 -26.80 -8.87
C LYS A 45 -10.09 -27.62 -7.75
N ILE A 46 -10.08 -27.07 -6.55
CA ILE A 46 -9.47 -27.70 -5.38
C ILE A 46 -10.54 -28.10 -4.38
N ASN A 47 -10.57 -29.38 -4.03
CA ASN A 47 -11.41 -29.86 -2.94
C ASN A 47 -10.63 -29.79 -1.61
N LEU A 48 -11.17 -29.04 -0.65
CA LEU A 48 -10.62 -28.95 0.69
C LEU A 48 -11.39 -29.86 1.66
N ASP A 49 -10.66 -30.69 2.38
CA ASP A 49 -11.23 -31.44 3.49
C ASP A 49 -11.25 -30.55 4.74
N CYS A 50 -12.41 -30.45 5.37
CA CYS A 50 -12.63 -29.57 6.50
C CYS A 50 -12.77 -30.38 7.80
N LYS A 51 -12.19 -29.86 8.87
CA LYS A 51 -12.24 -30.48 10.20
C LYS A 51 -12.92 -29.54 11.19
N LYS A 52 -13.86 -30.09 11.96
CA LYS A 52 -14.47 -29.35 13.07
C LYS A 52 -13.50 -29.29 14.26
N MET A 53 -13.24 -28.08 14.71
CA MET A 53 -12.38 -27.79 15.84
C MET A 53 -13.17 -27.81 17.16
N LYS A 54 -12.46 -27.87 18.31
CA LYS A 54 -13.08 -27.79 19.62
C LYS A 54 -13.78 -26.47 19.90
N SER A 55 -13.34 -25.41 19.24
CA SER A 55 -13.97 -24.07 19.25
C SER A 55 -15.36 -24.03 18.60
N GLY A 56 -15.74 -25.09 17.90
CA GLY A 56 -16.98 -25.15 17.12
C GLY A 56 -16.81 -24.68 15.68
N ARG A 57 -15.70 -24.06 15.32
CA ARG A 57 -15.36 -23.65 13.95
C ARG A 57 -14.94 -24.83 13.10
N TYR A 58 -15.09 -24.70 11.78
CA TYR A 58 -14.55 -25.62 10.80
C TYR A 58 -13.29 -25.01 10.18
N VAL A 59 -12.24 -25.80 10.06
CA VAL A 59 -10.97 -25.37 9.46
C VAL A 59 -10.63 -26.31 8.31
N CYS A 60 -10.43 -25.72 7.16
CA CYS A 60 -10.06 -26.39 5.93
C CYS A 60 -8.67 -25.94 5.50
N LYS A 61 -7.78 -26.86 5.15
CA LYS A 61 -6.40 -26.55 4.78
C LYS A 61 -5.96 -27.29 3.52
N ALA A 62 -5.07 -26.66 2.75
CA ALA A 62 -4.32 -27.34 1.70
C ALA A 62 -2.92 -26.76 1.56
N LEU A 63 -1.94 -27.59 1.25
CA LEU A 63 -0.61 -27.18 0.82
C LEU A 63 -0.62 -27.01 -0.69
N ILE A 64 -0.29 -25.82 -1.15
CA ILE A 64 -0.31 -25.45 -2.57
C ILE A 64 1.12 -25.27 -3.05
N GLU A 65 1.46 -25.91 -4.17
CA GLU A 65 2.67 -25.62 -4.94
C GLU A 65 2.26 -24.94 -6.26
N VAL A 66 2.74 -23.73 -6.47
CA VAL A 66 2.50 -22.99 -7.71
C VAL A 66 3.78 -22.98 -8.52
N THR A 67 3.75 -23.59 -9.68
CA THR A 67 4.86 -23.50 -10.63
C THR A 67 4.78 -22.19 -11.39
N ASP A 68 5.90 -21.49 -11.48
CA ASP A 68 6.01 -20.21 -12.21
C ASP A 68 5.21 -19.06 -11.56
N LEU A 69 5.66 -18.68 -10.38
CA LEU A 69 5.01 -17.61 -9.60
C LEU A 69 5.14 -16.22 -10.20
N GLY A 70 6.15 -15.88 -10.93
CA GLY A 70 6.31 -14.54 -11.51
C GLY A 70 5.44 -13.46 -10.85
N ASN A 71 5.31 -12.28 -11.36
CA ASN A 71 4.39 -11.24 -10.85
C ASN A 71 2.88 -11.56 -11.14
N LYS A 72 2.46 -12.80 -10.97
CA LYS A 72 1.12 -13.25 -11.35
C LYS A 72 0.14 -13.10 -10.19
N LEU A 73 -1.07 -12.73 -10.55
CA LEU A 73 -2.20 -12.66 -9.62
C LEU A 73 -2.89 -14.03 -9.57
N PHE A 74 -3.36 -14.38 -8.38
CA PHE A 74 -4.23 -15.54 -8.21
C PHE A 74 -5.60 -15.06 -7.73
N GLN A 75 -6.63 -15.54 -8.41
CA GLN A 75 -7.99 -15.42 -7.94
C GLN A 75 -8.34 -16.70 -7.18
N VAL A 76 -8.90 -16.54 -6.00
CA VAL A 76 -9.45 -17.61 -5.20
C VAL A 76 -10.95 -17.41 -5.14
N SER A 77 -11.71 -18.39 -5.64
CA SER A 77 -13.17 -18.33 -5.65
C SER A 77 -13.76 -19.49 -4.84
N PHE A 78 -14.83 -19.23 -4.11
CA PHE A 78 -15.60 -20.25 -3.40
C PHE A 78 -16.95 -20.45 -4.08
N ASN A 79 -17.41 -21.69 -4.13
CA ASN A 79 -18.71 -22.03 -4.71
C ASN A 79 -19.89 -21.59 -3.83
N GLU A 80 -19.67 -21.38 -2.54
CA GLU A 80 -20.72 -21.05 -1.57
C GLU A 80 -20.38 -19.81 -0.77
N ARG A 81 -21.39 -19.03 -0.39
CA ARG A 81 -21.24 -17.88 0.52
C ARG A 81 -21.27 -18.36 1.94
N PHE A 82 -20.27 -17.94 2.70
CA PHE A 82 -20.18 -18.18 4.13
C PHE A 82 -20.20 -16.85 4.89
N ASN A 83 -20.94 -16.79 5.99
CA ASN A 83 -21.20 -15.52 6.70
C ASN A 83 -20.04 -15.04 7.59
N ASP A 84 -19.11 -15.91 7.97
CA ASP A 84 -17.97 -15.55 8.84
C ASP A 84 -16.72 -16.28 8.37
N ASN A 85 -16.28 -15.92 7.17
CA ASN A 85 -15.14 -16.55 6.54
C ASN A 85 -13.86 -15.83 6.91
N LYS A 86 -12.87 -16.59 7.37
CA LYS A 86 -11.50 -16.11 7.56
C LYS A 86 -10.59 -16.95 6.69
N PHE A 87 -9.90 -16.31 5.78
CA PHE A 87 -8.96 -16.94 4.87
C PHE A 87 -7.55 -16.47 5.19
N PHE A 88 -6.63 -17.41 5.36
CA PHE A 88 -5.24 -17.13 5.64
C PHE A 88 -4.35 -17.78 4.59
N ILE A 89 -3.25 -17.11 4.29
CA ILE A 89 -2.13 -17.67 3.56
C ILE A 89 -0.96 -17.78 4.53
N ILE A 90 -0.38 -18.97 4.62
CA ILE A 90 0.71 -19.26 5.53
C ILE A 90 1.89 -19.68 4.69
N ASP A 91 3.03 -19.00 4.86
CA ASP A 91 4.27 -19.40 4.21
C ASP A 91 4.71 -20.77 4.75
N SER A 92 5.05 -21.70 3.84
CA SER A 92 5.46 -23.05 4.22
C SER A 92 6.85 -23.10 4.87
N ASP A 93 7.71 -22.12 4.55
CA ASP A 93 9.09 -22.07 5.07
C ASP A 93 9.15 -21.47 6.47
N ASP A 94 8.20 -20.59 6.82
CA ASP A 94 8.08 -19.98 8.13
C ASP A 94 6.63 -19.94 8.59
N ASN A 95 6.26 -20.93 9.44
CA ASN A 95 4.93 -21.03 10.06
C ASN A 95 4.48 -19.78 10.85
N LYS A 96 5.29 -18.73 10.88
CA LYS A 96 5.01 -17.48 11.58
C LYS A 96 4.55 -16.37 10.65
N ASN A 97 4.76 -16.51 9.34
CA ASN A 97 4.35 -15.54 8.35
C ASN A 97 2.92 -15.84 7.90
N PHE A 98 1.96 -15.28 8.62
CA PHE A 98 0.56 -15.28 8.21
C PHE A 98 0.28 -14.06 7.36
N LYS A 99 -0.46 -14.26 6.26
CA LYS A 99 -1.10 -13.20 5.50
C LYS A 99 -2.60 -13.41 5.59
N GLY A 100 -3.31 -12.40 6.03
CA GLY A 100 -4.74 -12.46 6.31
C GLY A 100 -5.05 -12.05 7.76
N PRO A 101 -6.30 -12.20 8.23
CA PRO A 101 -7.38 -12.83 7.48
C PRO A 101 -7.83 -11.99 6.30
N TYR A 102 -7.98 -12.63 5.15
CA TYR A 102 -8.64 -12.02 4.02
C TYR A 102 -10.14 -12.18 4.19
N HIS A 103 -10.88 -11.08 4.18
CA HIS A 103 -12.33 -11.11 4.23
C HIS A 103 -12.88 -11.23 2.81
N PHE A 104 -13.61 -12.29 2.57
CA PHE A 104 -14.34 -12.42 1.31
C PHE A 104 -15.60 -11.57 1.36
N LEU A 105 -15.65 -10.61 0.46
CA LEU A 105 -16.84 -9.84 0.21
C LEU A 105 -17.41 -10.30 -1.14
N GLY A 106 -18.23 -11.29 -1.09
CA GLY A 106 -18.63 -12.05 -2.26
C GLY A 106 -17.99 -13.43 -2.23
N ASN A 107 -17.73 -14.01 -3.41
CA ASN A 107 -17.16 -15.36 -3.52
C ASN A 107 -15.70 -15.35 -3.96
N ASP A 108 -15.10 -14.20 -4.20
CA ASP A 108 -13.80 -14.07 -4.85
C ASP A 108 -12.81 -13.26 -4.03
N LEU A 109 -11.57 -13.68 -4.03
CA LEU A 109 -10.43 -12.96 -3.51
C LEU A 109 -9.32 -12.93 -4.55
N ILE A 110 -8.72 -11.77 -4.78
CA ILE A 110 -7.55 -11.64 -5.66
C ILE A 110 -6.30 -11.48 -4.80
N ILE A 111 -5.36 -12.40 -4.95
CA ILE A 111 -4.11 -12.40 -4.21
C ILE A 111 -2.98 -12.00 -5.14
N ARG A 112 -2.27 -10.92 -4.82
CA ARG A 112 -1.33 -10.28 -5.75
C ARG A 112 0.11 -10.79 -5.71
N LYS A 113 0.61 -11.36 -4.61
CA LYS A 113 2.03 -11.78 -4.55
C LYS A 113 2.27 -12.82 -3.47
N PHE A 114 2.95 -13.90 -3.86
CA PHE A 114 3.53 -14.87 -2.94
C PHE A 114 5.06 -14.77 -2.99
N ASN A 115 5.70 -14.86 -1.84
CA ASN A 115 7.16 -14.88 -1.75
C ASN A 115 7.74 -16.29 -1.85
N SER A 116 6.89 -17.32 -1.76
CA SER A 116 7.28 -18.73 -1.84
C SER A 116 6.46 -19.48 -2.88
N ASN A 117 7.07 -20.46 -3.54
CA ASN A 117 6.37 -21.37 -4.44
C ASN A 117 5.43 -22.34 -3.70
N PHE A 118 5.65 -22.48 -2.41
CA PHE A 118 4.85 -23.31 -1.52
C PHE A 118 4.19 -22.44 -0.47
N PHE A 119 2.89 -22.62 -0.27
CA PHE A 119 2.16 -21.96 0.79
C PHE A 119 0.99 -22.83 1.23
N ILE A 120 0.56 -22.62 2.47
CA ILE A 120 -0.66 -23.22 2.96
C ILE A 120 -1.77 -22.21 2.83
N ILE A 121 -2.90 -22.64 2.29
CA ILE A 121 -4.16 -21.94 2.47
C ILE A 121 -4.90 -22.54 3.65
N GLU A 122 -5.46 -21.67 4.48
CA GLU A 122 -6.34 -22.04 5.58
C GLU A 122 -7.62 -21.21 5.49
N PHE A 123 -8.73 -21.91 5.55
CA PHE A 123 -10.04 -21.29 5.56
C PHE A 123 -10.74 -21.68 6.88
N SER A 124 -11.28 -20.70 7.61
CA SER A 124 -11.98 -20.91 8.86
C SER A 124 -13.38 -20.29 8.82
N THR A 125 -14.39 -21.04 9.24
CA THR A 125 -15.80 -20.62 9.23
C THR A 125 -16.56 -21.20 10.42
N THR A 126 -17.65 -20.55 10.79
CA THR A 126 -18.62 -21.03 11.78
C THR A 126 -19.69 -21.91 11.17
N ASP A 127 -19.86 -21.88 9.86
CA ASP A 127 -20.87 -22.66 9.16
C ASP A 127 -20.56 -24.15 9.14
N ILE A 128 -21.58 -24.99 9.05
CA ILE A 128 -21.40 -26.44 8.88
C ILE A 128 -20.96 -26.73 7.46
N ILE A 129 -19.74 -27.22 7.31
CA ILE A 129 -19.15 -27.52 6.03
C ILE A 129 -18.62 -28.95 6.06
N ASP A 130 -19.15 -29.81 5.18
CA ASP A 130 -18.61 -31.14 4.96
C ASP A 130 -17.46 -31.09 3.94
N LYS A 131 -17.55 -30.21 2.95
CA LYS A 131 -16.58 -30.06 1.89
C LYS A 131 -16.70 -28.69 1.24
N VAL A 132 -15.55 -28.09 0.91
CA VAL A 132 -15.48 -26.81 0.17
C VAL A 132 -14.76 -27.04 -1.15
N ASP A 133 -15.39 -26.60 -2.24
CA ASP A 133 -14.73 -26.50 -3.54
C ASP A 133 -14.09 -25.12 -3.66
N LEU A 134 -12.79 -25.08 -3.77
CA LEU A 134 -12.00 -23.87 -3.99
C LEU A 134 -11.50 -23.88 -5.42
N VAL A 135 -11.75 -22.81 -6.15
CA VAL A 135 -11.19 -22.61 -7.49
C VAL A 135 -10.00 -21.69 -7.38
N PHE A 136 -8.86 -22.13 -7.90
CA PHE A 136 -7.65 -21.35 -7.95
C PHE A 136 -7.37 -21.03 -9.42
N SER A 137 -7.55 -19.76 -9.79
CA SER A 137 -7.30 -19.33 -11.17
C SER A 137 -6.06 -18.42 -11.20
N LYS A 138 -5.15 -18.69 -12.11
CA LYS A 138 -4.21 -17.65 -12.53
C LYS A 138 -5.03 -16.59 -13.23
N VAL A 139 -5.25 -15.46 -12.58
CA VAL A 139 -5.61 -14.28 -13.32
C VAL A 139 -4.37 -13.96 -14.15
N SER A 140 -4.36 -14.43 -15.42
CA SER A 140 -3.58 -13.73 -16.39
C SER A 140 -4.20 -12.34 -16.40
N TYR A 141 -3.59 -11.37 -15.66
CA TYR A 141 -3.45 -10.14 -16.35
C TYR A 141 -2.89 -10.60 -17.69
N GLU A 142 -3.68 -10.62 -18.75
CA GLU A 142 -3.06 -10.27 -19.99
C GLU A 142 -2.08 -9.22 -19.56
N LYS A 143 -0.81 -9.43 -19.80
CA LYS A 143 0.12 -8.31 -19.88
C LYS A 143 -0.59 -7.28 -20.80
N ASN A 144 -1.56 -6.53 -20.25
CA ASN A 144 -1.45 -5.13 -20.38
C ASN A 144 -0.15 -4.98 -19.68
N THR A 145 0.84 -5.45 -20.38
CA THR A 145 2.18 -5.17 -20.17
C THR A 145 2.15 -3.85 -19.43
N PHE A 146 2.48 -3.86 -18.08
CA PHE A 146 3.57 -2.96 -17.89
C PHE A 146 4.39 -3.28 -19.12
N GLN A 147 4.10 -2.58 -20.18
CA GLN A 147 5.07 -2.48 -21.23
C GLN A 147 6.19 -1.91 -20.42
N GLU A 148 7.09 -2.78 -20.04
CA GLU A 148 8.45 -2.42 -19.99
C GLU A 148 8.46 -1.39 -21.07
N ASN A 149 8.59 -0.07 -20.73
CA ASN A 149 8.63 1.03 -21.66
C ASN A 149 7.30 1.66 -22.10
N LYS A 150 6.45 2.10 -21.18
CA LYS A 150 5.70 3.32 -21.45
C LYS A 150 6.20 4.39 -20.52
N PHE A 151 7.22 5.08 -21.03
CA PHE A 151 7.70 6.34 -20.53
C PHE A 151 6.52 7.25 -20.19
N TYR A 152 6.54 7.77 -18.98
CA TYR A 152 5.75 8.93 -18.65
C TYR A 152 6.14 10.04 -19.61
N LYS A 153 5.28 10.35 -20.58
CA LYS A 153 5.46 11.57 -21.36
C LYS A 153 5.11 12.71 -20.43
N LYS A 154 6.15 13.44 -19.99
CA LYS A 154 6.03 14.67 -19.24
C LYS A 154 4.85 15.48 -19.78
N ASN A 155 3.87 15.78 -18.94
CA ASN A 155 2.69 16.52 -19.37
C ASN A 155 3.17 17.90 -19.88
N LYS A 156 2.82 18.28 -21.09
CA LYS A 156 3.36 19.47 -21.79
C LYS A 156 3.11 20.79 -21.06
N PHE A 157 2.31 20.77 -19.98
CA PHE A 157 1.89 21.97 -19.26
C PHE A 157 2.46 22.09 -17.84
N ARG A 158 3.15 21.07 -17.34
CA ARG A 158 3.86 21.12 -16.06
C ARG A 158 5.25 20.54 -16.24
N ASP A 159 6.24 21.19 -15.65
CA ASP A 159 7.63 20.75 -15.78
C ASP A 159 7.87 19.48 -14.96
N GLU A 160 7.19 19.27 -13.82
CA GLU A 160 7.36 18.13 -12.93
C GLU A 160 6.06 17.31 -12.73
N PRO A 161 6.15 15.96 -12.62
CA PRO A 161 4.98 15.13 -12.28
C PRO A 161 4.51 15.41 -10.85
N THR A 162 3.19 15.31 -10.63
CA THR A 162 2.56 15.70 -9.37
C THR A 162 2.25 14.49 -8.50
N ILE A 163 2.57 14.58 -7.20
CA ILE A 163 2.08 13.69 -6.14
C ILE A 163 1.01 14.45 -5.36
N LEU A 164 -0.20 13.89 -5.25
CA LEU A 164 -1.26 14.46 -4.44
C LEU A 164 -1.33 13.79 -3.07
N VAL A 165 -1.47 14.63 -2.05
CA VAL A 165 -1.73 14.19 -0.67
C VAL A 165 -3.00 14.85 -0.15
N THR A 166 -3.81 14.10 0.59
CA THR A 166 -5.04 14.63 1.22
C THR A 166 -5.02 14.39 2.72
N GLY A 167 -5.82 15.14 3.47
CA GLY A 167 -5.89 14.99 4.92
C GLY A 167 -7.31 15.14 5.45
N TYR A 168 -7.62 14.38 6.50
CA TYR A 168 -8.86 14.51 7.29
C TYR A 168 -8.54 14.60 8.76
N TRP A 169 -8.89 15.74 9.35
CA TRP A 169 -8.69 16.08 10.75
C TRP A 169 -7.22 16.20 11.19
N PRO A 170 -6.92 17.04 12.17
CA PRO A 170 -5.59 17.10 12.73
C PRO A 170 -5.13 15.76 13.37
N PRO A 171 -3.85 15.36 13.25
CA PRO A 171 -2.75 16.18 12.73
C PRO A 171 -2.59 16.16 11.21
N THR A 172 -3.42 15.38 10.47
CA THR A 172 -3.18 15.10 9.05
C THR A 172 -3.21 16.34 8.16
N ASN A 173 -4.12 17.27 8.41
CA ASN A 173 -4.18 18.53 7.66
C ASN A 173 -2.94 19.38 7.91
N GLU A 174 -2.55 19.49 9.19
CA GLU A 174 -1.46 20.36 9.57
C GLU A 174 -0.09 19.85 9.08
N MET A 175 0.10 18.52 9.03
CA MET A 175 1.37 17.95 8.58
C MET A 175 1.61 18.12 7.08
N ILE A 176 0.56 18.29 6.27
CA ILE A 176 0.63 18.48 4.81
C ILE A 176 0.33 19.91 4.37
N ARG A 177 0.00 20.83 5.29
CA ARG A 177 -0.40 22.23 5.02
C ARG A 177 0.61 22.98 4.15
N HIS A 178 1.92 22.77 4.35
CA HIS A 178 2.97 23.42 3.60
C HIS A 178 3.03 23.02 2.11
N PHE A 179 2.33 21.94 1.72
CA PHE A 179 2.16 21.52 0.33
C PHE A 179 0.91 22.13 -0.34
N SER A 180 0.10 22.90 0.39
CA SER A 180 -1.05 23.57 -0.21
C SER A 180 -0.63 24.76 -1.05
N GLN A 181 -1.17 24.85 -2.29
CA GLN A 181 -1.05 26.00 -3.17
C GLN A 181 -2.04 27.12 -2.82
N ASN A 182 -3.04 26.82 -1.97
CA ASN A 182 -4.01 27.79 -1.52
C ASN A 182 -3.36 28.74 -0.48
N GLN A 183 -3.15 29.99 -0.86
CA GLN A 183 -2.50 30.98 -0.02
C GLN A 183 -3.26 31.28 1.30
N SER A 184 -4.56 31.06 1.33
CA SER A 184 -5.36 31.24 2.55
C SER A 184 -5.06 30.12 3.54
N LEU A 185 -4.84 28.90 3.07
CA LEU A 185 -4.49 27.72 3.89
C LEU A 185 -3.01 27.70 4.27
N ASN A 186 -2.16 28.19 3.38
CA ASN A 186 -0.71 28.20 3.55
C ASN A 186 -0.13 29.61 3.29
N PRO A 187 -0.21 30.50 4.27
CA PRO A 187 0.29 31.88 4.12
C PRO A 187 1.80 31.98 3.88
N GLU A 188 2.57 30.95 4.26
CA GLU A 188 4.01 30.87 4.04
C GLU A 188 4.38 30.55 2.60
N GLY A 189 3.38 30.20 1.78
CA GLY A 189 3.54 29.82 0.40
C GLY A 189 3.83 28.33 0.18
N TRP A 190 3.56 27.87 -1.02
CA TRP A 190 3.70 26.49 -1.43
C TRP A 190 5.16 26.02 -1.39
N GLN A 191 5.44 24.92 -0.68
CA GLN A 191 6.76 24.34 -0.48
C GLN A 191 6.93 23.00 -1.20
N GLY A 192 6.01 22.64 -2.08
CA GLY A 192 6.02 21.37 -2.79
C GLY A 192 6.57 21.43 -4.23
N ASP A 193 7.03 22.60 -4.68
CA ASP A 193 7.60 22.81 -6.03
C ASP A 193 8.93 22.08 -6.16
N ASN A 194 9.03 21.16 -7.10
CA ASN A 194 10.17 20.24 -7.26
C ASN A 194 10.74 19.80 -5.91
N TRP A 195 9.84 19.18 -5.12
CA TRP A 195 10.05 18.95 -3.71
C TRP A 195 11.37 18.25 -3.41
N GLU A 196 12.19 18.86 -2.56
CA GLU A 196 13.57 18.44 -2.24
C GLU A 196 14.47 18.25 -3.48
N ASN A 197 14.17 18.91 -4.59
CA ASN A 197 14.81 18.75 -5.90
C ASN A 197 14.77 17.29 -6.41
N ARG A 198 13.67 16.59 -6.17
CA ARG A 198 13.50 15.18 -6.56
C ARG A 198 12.74 14.98 -7.87
N GLY A 199 12.44 16.06 -8.59
CA GLY A 199 11.73 15.99 -9.87
C GLY A 199 10.22 15.77 -9.75
N TYR A 200 9.63 16.06 -8.57
CA TYR A 200 8.19 15.90 -8.31
C TYR A 200 7.63 17.11 -7.59
N ASP A 201 6.46 17.54 -8.06
CA ASP A 201 5.62 18.48 -7.30
C ASP A 201 4.78 17.73 -6.28
N VAL A 202 4.74 18.22 -5.03
CA VAL A 202 3.84 17.72 -4.00
C VAL A 202 2.76 18.76 -3.72
N ILE A 203 1.49 18.37 -3.86
CA ILE A 203 0.35 19.26 -3.66
C ILE A 203 -0.62 18.62 -2.68
N SER A 204 -1.15 19.42 -1.76
CA SER A 204 -2.09 18.96 -0.75
C SER A 204 -3.47 19.60 -0.85
N PHE A 205 -4.51 18.82 -0.56
CA PHE A 205 -5.89 19.24 -0.39
C PHE A 205 -6.47 18.66 0.90
N PHE A 206 -7.16 19.50 1.65
CA PHE A 206 -7.74 19.11 2.95
C PHE A 206 -8.76 20.16 3.40
N PRO A 207 -9.80 19.76 4.19
CA PRO A 207 -10.71 20.71 4.79
C PRO A 207 -10.06 21.50 5.92
N GLU A 208 -10.52 22.73 6.15
CA GLU A 208 -10.14 23.51 7.31
C GLU A 208 -11.10 23.31 8.48
N PHE A 209 -10.58 23.52 9.68
CA PHE A 209 -11.32 23.49 10.92
C PHE A 209 -11.08 24.77 11.71
N SER A 210 -12.12 25.23 12.43
CA SER A 210 -12.01 26.44 13.26
C SER A 210 -11.00 26.29 14.39
N ASP A 211 -10.75 25.06 14.83
CA ASP A 211 -9.74 24.70 15.83
C ASP A 211 -8.82 23.67 15.22
N PRO A 212 -7.56 24.03 14.88
CA PRO A 212 -6.60 23.12 14.26
C PRO A 212 -6.17 21.97 15.17
N ASP A 213 -6.40 22.06 16.48
CA ASP A 213 -6.06 21.01 17.47
C ASP A 213 -7.33 20.24 17.92
N CYS A 214 -8.42 20.31 17.17
CA CYS A 214 -9.70 19.75 17.58
C CYS A 214 -9.65 18.22 17.76
N LEU A 215 -10.32 17.75 18.81
CA LEU A 215 -10.60 16.33 19.03
C LEU A 215 -11.87 15.86 18.34
N SER A 216 -12.87 16.77 18.22
CA SER A 216 -14.15 16.51 17.54
C SER A 216 -14.38 17.61 16.51
N CYS A 217 -13.76 17.44 15.37
CA CYS A 217 -13.61 18.49 14.38
C CYS A 217 -14.87 18.74 13.53
N GLY A 218 -15.77 17.75 13.43
CA GLY A 218 -16.92 17.86 12.53
C GLY A 218 -16.55 17.72 11.06
N GLN A 219 -17.35 18.30 10.19
CA GLN A 219 -17.21 18.24 8.74
C GLN A 219 -16.02 19.07 8.22
N GLY A 220 -15.75 20.21 8.83
CA GLY A 220 -14.84 21.21 8.31
C GLY A 220 -15.48 22.10 7.24
N TYR A 221 -14.66 22.78 6.45
CA TYR A 221 -15.08 23.61 5.32
C TYR A 221 -13.94 23.73 4.28
N GLY A 222 -14.31 23.98 3.04
CA GLY A 222 -13.36 24.13 1.94
C GLY A 222 -13.24 22.89 1.09
N ASP A 223 -12.03 22.52 0.65
CA ASP A 223 -11.81 21.37 -0.21
C ASP A 223 -11.89 20.06 0.59
N LEU A 224 -12.53 19.05 0.01
CA LEU A 224 -12.60 17.70 0.58
C LEU A 224 -13.15 17.68 2.02
N GLU A 225 -14.26 18.37 2.29
CA GLU A 225 -14.91 18.32 3.60
C GLU A 225 -15.17 16.88 4.04
N VAL A 226 -15.18 16.62 5.35
CA VAL A 226 -15.41 15.28 5.91
C VAL A 226 -16.88 14.90 5.77
N ASP A 227 -17.32 14.76 4.54
CA ASP A 227 -18.67 14.47 4.07
C ASP A 227 -18.56 13.63 2.79
N TYR A 228 -19.46 12.67 2.58
CA TYR A 228 -19.40 11.78 1.43
C TYR A 228 -19.61 12.50 0.10
N GLN A 229 -20.56 13.43 0.06
CA GLN A 229 -20.93 14.14 -1.15
C GLN A 229 -19.86 15.16 -1.50
N ASP A 230 -19.40 15.94 -0.53
CA ASP A 230 -18.40 16.98 -0.73
C ASP A 230 -17.04 16.34 -1.08
N THR A 231 -16.64 15.26 -0.39
CA THR A 231 -15.46 14.47 -0.80
C THR A 231 -15.55 14.02 -2.26
N SER A 232 -16.67 13.42 -2.69
CA SER A 232 -16.81 12.96 -4.09
C SER A 232 -16.84 14.12 -5.09
N ASN A 233 -17.53 15.20 -4.76
CA ASN A 233 -17.66 16.36 -5.64
C ASN A 233 -16.33 17.07 -5.89
N ASP A 234 -15.47 17.12 -4.88
CA ASP A 234 -14.17 17.77 -4.97
C ASP A 234 -13.09 16.83 -5.50
N PHE A 235 -13.10 15.56 -5.11
CA PHE A 235 -12.07 14.59 -5.45
C PHE A 235 -11.86 14.49 -6.95
N TRP A 236 -12.89 14.18 -7.71
CA TRP A 236 -12.75 13.93 -9.13
C TRP A 236 -12.29 15.16 -9.93
N PRO A 237 -12.85 16.38 -9.74
CA PRO A 237 -12.33 17.58 -10.39
C PRO A 237 -10.87 17.85 -10.06
N ILE A 238 -10.48 17.80 -8.79
CA ILE A 238 -9.10 18.03 -8.34
C ILE A 238 -8.16 17.01 -8.98
N PHE A 239 -8.47 15.72 -8.86
CA PHE A 239 -7.59 14.67 -9.37
C PHE A 239 -7.49 14.65 -10.89
N ASN A 240 -8.57 14.98 -11.59
CA ASN A 240 -8.54 15.12 -13.05
C ASN A 240 -7.77 16.37 -13.53
N GLU A 241 -7.78 17.44 -12.76
CA GLU A 241 -7.00 18.65 -13.06
C GLU A 241 -5.50 18.40 -12.89
N TYR A 242 -5.11 17.79 -11.78
CA TYR A 242 -3.71 17.60 -11.44
C TYR A 242 -3.08 16.35 -12.06
N ASN A 243 -3.87 15.36 -12.45
CA ASN A 243 -3.41 14.09 -13.03
C ASN A 243 -2.21 13.51 -12.28
N PRO A 244 -2.34 13.23 -10.97
CA PRO A 244 -1.22 12.82 -10.14
C PRO A 244 -0.65 11.47 -10.55
N ILE A 245 0.69 11.38 -10.54
CA ILE A 245 1.41 10.11 -10.74
C ILE A 245 1.30 9.19 -9.53
N ALA A 246 1.07 9.77 -8.35
CA ALA A 246 0.82 9.02 -7.13
C ALA A 246 -0.08 9.80 -6.17
N VAL A 247 -0.73 9.05 -5.28
CA VAL A 247 -1.69 9.56 -4.31
C VAL A 247 -1.46 8.93 -2.95
N ILE A 248 -1.30 9.75 -1.91
CA ILE A 248 -1.45 9.30 -0.52
C ILE A 248 -2.61 10.04 0.10
N THR A 249 -3.62 9.33 0.54
CA THR A 249 -4.70 9.89 1.34
C THR A 249 -4.40 9.65 2.82
N PHE A 250 -4.57 10.69 3.64
CA PHE A 250 -4.38 10.60 5.08
C PHE A 250 -5.68 10.87 5.81
N SER A 251 -5.88 10.19 6.94
CA SER A 251 -6.92 10.54 7.89
C SER A 251 -6.45 10.27 9.32
N ARG A 252 -7.10 10.94 10.28
CA ARG A 252 -6.81 10.68 11.68
C ARG A 252 -7.37 9.33 12.10
N GLY A 253 -6.48 8.45 12.57
CA GLY A 253 -6.80 7.17 13.18
C GLY A 253 -7.17 7.26 14.66
N TYR A 254 -6.84 6.22 15.42
CA TYR A 254 -7.03 6.18 16.86
C TYR A 254 -6.18 7.22 17.60
N MET A 255 -6.54 7.48 18.88
CA MET A 255 -5.81 8.42 19.74
C MET A 255 -4.57 7.76 20.33
N ASP A 256 -3.63 7.36 19.47
CA ASP A 256 -2.36 6.71 19.79
C ASP A 256 -1.20 7.29 18.97
N GLN A 257 -0.08 6.57 18.83
CA GLN A 257 1.11 6.96 18.07
C GLN A 257 1.28 6.14 16.79
N SER A 258 0.19 5.57 16.26
CA SER A 258 0.24 4.71 15.08
C SER A 258 0.48 5.49 13.79
N TRP A 259 1.22 4.85 12.88
CA TRP A 259 1.32 5.22 11.47
C TRP A 259 0.88 4.00 10.68
N GLU A 260 -0.43 3.91 10.42
CA GLU A 260 -1.10 2.71 9.96
C GLU A 260 -1.33 2.78 8.46
N LEU A 261 -0.64 1.91 7.72
CA LEU A 261 -0.79 1.83 6.27
C LEU A 261 -1.90 0.84 5.94
N GLU A 262 -2.99 1.31 5.38
CA GLU A 262 -4.14 0.51 5.00
C GLU A 262 -3.88 -0.25 3.71
N PHE A 263 -3.92 -1.58 3.77
CA PHE A 263 -3.73 -2.39 2.58
C PHE A 263 -5.00 -2.47 1.73
N ASN A 264 -6.17 -2.45 2.35
CA ASN A 264 -7.48 -2.67 1.73
C ASN A 264 -8.35 -1.41 1.77
N ALA A 265 -9.18 -1.22 0.75
CA ALA A 265 -10.27 -0.28 0.72
C ALA A 265 -11.47 -0.90 -0.02
N TYR A 266 -12.69 -0.74 0.51
CA TYR A 266 -13.87 -1.44 0.01
C TYR A 266 -14.93 -0.50 -0.55
N ASN A 267 -15.57 -0.89 -1.64
CA ASN A 267 -16.77 -0.28 -2.19
C ASN A 267 -18.00 -0.63 -1.36
N ARG A 268 -18.11 -0.08 -0.15
CA ARG A 268 -19.09 -0.50 0.86
C ARG A 268 -20.50 0.05 0.56
N THR A 269 -21.49 -0.60 1.17
CA THR A 269 -22.86 -0.12 1.28
C THR A 269 -23.26 0.17 2.72
N ASN A 270 -22.52 -0.34 3.70
CA ASN A 270 -22.83 -0.23 5.14
C ASN A 270 -22.00 0.86 5.83
N TRP A 271 -22.02 2.06 5.28
CA TRP A 271 -21.36 3.24 5.83
C TRP A 271 -21.99 3.72 7.14
N PHE A 272 -21.20 4.38 7.97
CA PHE A 272 -21.71 5.21 9.05
C PHE A 272 -22.19 6.55 8.50
N ASN A 273 -23.15 7.17 9.20
CA ASN A 273 -23.60 8.52 8.85
C ASN A 273 -22.44 9.52 9.01
N ASP A 274 -22.32 10.42 8.04
CA ASP A 274 -21.51 11.63 8.15
C ASP A 274 -22.25 12.76 8.85
N PHE A 275 -21.86 14.02 8.61
CA PHE A 275 -22.38 15.17 9.35
C PHE A 275 -23.60 15.81 8.70
N THR A 276 -23.78 15.68 7.39
CA THR A 276 -24.79 16.42 6.62
C THR A 276 -25.65 15.47 5.78
N ALA A 277 -26.92 15.79 5.61
CA ALA A 277 -27.82 15.02 4.77
C ALA A 277 -27.56 15.28 3.26
N PRO A 278 -27.54 14.18 2.44
CA PRO A 278 -27.78 12.77 2.76
C PRO A 278 -26.60 12.18 3.51
N PHE A 279 -26.83 11.59 4.66
CA PHE A 279 -25.81 11.10 5.59
C PHE A 279 -25.01 9.87 5.09
N LEU A 280 -25.32 9.38 3.91
CA LEU A 280 -24.68 8.21 3.29
C LEU A 280 -24.25 8.56 1.86
N PRO A 281 -23.24 7.88 1.31
CA PRO A 281 -22.84 8.09 -0.07
C PRO A 281 -24.00 8.00 -1.06
N THR A 282 -23.97 8.82 -2.08
CA THR A 282 -24.94 8.80 -3.18
C THR A 282 -24.18 8.91 -4.51
N PRO A 283 -24.06 7.80 -5.28
CA PRO A 283 -24.68 6.48 -5.07
C PRO A 283 -24.12 5.70 -3.88
N ASN A 284 -24.79 4.61 -3.51
CA ASN A 284 -24.35 3.71 -2.45
C ASN A 284 -24.47 2.24 -2.95
N PRO A 285 -23.39 1.52 -3.26
CA PRO A 285 -22.00 1.90 -3.03
C PRO A 285 -21.56 3.08 -3.92
N PRO A 286 -20.45 3.79 -3.56
CA PRO A 286 -20.00 4.98 -4.30
C PRO A 286 -19.55 4.66 -5.74
N ASP A 287 -18.89 3.57 -5.98
CA ASP A 287 -18.51 3.06 -7.30
C ASP A 287 -19.64 2.16 -7.81
N SER A 288 -20.54 2.74 -8.64
CA SER A 288 -21.70 2.03 -9.18
C SER A 288 -21.34 1.04 -10.30
N ASP A 289 -20.15 1.14 -10.87
CA ASP A 289 -19.68 0.26 -11.94
C ASP A 289 -19.13 -1.06 -11.37
N GLU A 290 -18.87 -1.11 -10.06
CA GLU A 290 -18.38 -2.28 -9.37
C GLU A 290 -19.42 -2.84 -8.37
N ILE A 291 -19.26 -4.13 -8.07
CA ILE A 291 -20.13 -4.77 -7.08
C ILE A 291 -19.94 -4.18 -5.69
N SER A 292 -20.96 -4.29 -4.85
CA SER A 292 -20.85 -3.97 -3.43
C SER A 292 -19.69 -4.74 -2.81
N PHE A 293 -18.89 -4.02 -2.01
CA PHE A 293 -17.68 -4.55 -1.36
C PHE A 293 -16.57 -4.98 -2.33
N TYR A 294 -16.56 -4.45 -3.53
CA TYR A 294 -15.39 -4.60 -4.40
C TYR A 294 -14.15 -4.10 -3.67
N LEU A 295 -13.09 -4.91 -3.68
CA LEU A 295 -11.85 -4.65 -2.96
C LEU A 295 -10.82 -4.01 -3.87
N ARG A 296 -10.27 -2.88 -3.43
CA ARG A 296 -9.08 -2.26 -4.02
C ARG A 296 -7.94 -2.28 -3.01
N ASN A 297 -6.74 -2.59 -3.48
CA ASN A 297 -5.58 -2.64 -2.60
C ASN A 297 -4.68 -1.42 -2.79
N SER A 298 -4.08 -0.96 -1.70
CA SER A 298 -2.94 -0.06 -1.76
C SER A 298 -1.76 -0.75 -2.46
N ASN A 299 -1.01 0.03 -3.25
CA ASN A 299 0.27 -0.40 -3.80
C ASN A 299 1.41 0.57 -3.43
N LEU A 300 1.24 1.31 -2.34
CA LEU A 300 2.35 2.05 -1.73
C LEU A 300 3.49 1.06 -1.37
N PRO A 301 4.74 1.51 -1.35
CA PRO A 301 5.87 0.70 -0.88
C PRO A 301 5.84 0.53 0.65
N MET A 302 4.80 -0.15 1.14
CA MET A 302 4.39 -0.14 2.55
C MET A 302 5.48 -0.68 3.49
N GLU A 303 6.15 -1.80 3.13
CA GLU A 303 7.22 -2.37 3.95
C GLU A 303 8.39 -1.39 4.09
N GLN A 304 8.75 -0.72 2.99
CA GLN A 304 9.81 0.28 2.99
C GLN A 304 9.42 1.50 3.82
N ILE A 305 8.18 1.99 3.71
CA ILE A 305 7.67 3.10 4.53
C ILE A 305 7.74 2.73 6.01
N VAL A 306 7.24 1.55 6.40
CA VAL A 306 7.27 1.08 7.79
C VAL A 306 8.70 1.01 8.32
N ASN A 307 9.62 0.43 7.53
CA ASN A 307 11.02 0.30 7.93
C ASN A 307 11.70 1.66 8.09
N ASN A 308 11.50 2.57 7.13
CA ASN A 308 12.14 3.89 7.17
C ASN A 308 11.62 4.74 8.33
N ILE A 309 10.29 4.75 8.58
CA ILE A 309 9.73 5.48 9.72
C ILE A 309 10.19 4.88 11.05
N SER A 310 10.29 3.55 11.15
CA SER A 310 10.84 2.90 12.34
C SER A 310 12.28 3.34 12.62
N ASN A 311 13.08 3.52 11.58
CA ASN A 311 14.48 3.95 11.68
C ASN A 311 14.65 5.43 12.06
N LEU A 312 13.60 6.26 11.94
CA LEU A 312 13.64 7.64 12.42
C LEU A 312 13.69 7.74 13.95
N GLU A 313 13.33 6.67 14.66
CA GLU A 313 13.31 6.60 16.14
C GLU A 313 12.52 7.75 16.80
N ILE A 314 11.50 8.28 16.14
CA ILE A 314 10.66 9.40 16.60
C ILE A 314 9.49 8.98 17.49
N GLY A 315 9.47 7.72 17.92
CA GLY A 315 8.48 7.20 18.87
C GLY A 315 7.12 6.87 18.23
N LEU A 316 7.07 6.71 16.91
CA LEU A 316 5.89 6.23 16.20
C LEU A 316 5.85 4.70 16.17
N ASN A 317 4.64 4.17 15.97
CA ASN A 317 4.39 2.74 15.77
C ASN A 317 3.86 2.52 14.33
N PRO A 318 4.75 2.44 13.32
CA PRO A 318 4.34 2.19 11.95
C PRO A 318 4.06 0.70 11.74
N TYR A 319 2.96 0.40 11.04
CA TYR A 319 2.60 -0.97 10.67
C TYR A 319 1.68 -0.98 9.44
N ILE A 320 1.56 -2.16 8.82
CA ILE A 320 0.63 -2.39 7.71
C ILE A 320 -0.61 -3.07 8.27
N ASP A 321 -1.78 -2.47 8.06
CA ASP A 321 -3.05 -3.13 8.30
C ASP A 321 -3.48 -3.93 7.07
N PHE A 322 -3.37 -5.26 7.18
CA PHE A 322 -3.82 -6.19 6.17
C PHE A 322 -5.30 -6.57 6.34
N ASP A 323 -5.88 -6.35 7.51
CA ASP A 323 -7.28 -6.67 7.79
C ASP A 323 -8.22 -5.70 7.09
N GLY A 324 -7.77 -4.47 6.90
CA GLY A 324 -8.35 -3.50 6.01
C GLY A 324 -9.83 -3.22 6.28
N ASP A 325 -10.14 -2.77 7.48
CA ASP A 325 -11.41 -2.13 7.78
C ASP A 325 -11.13 -0.71 8.31
N PRO A 326 -10.79 0.28 7.42
CA PRO A 326 -10.55 1.66 7.86
C PRO A 326 -11.78 2.36 8.44
N GLY A 327 -12.74 1.61 8.95
CA GLY A 327 -13.77 2.04 9.87
C GLY A 327 -15.12 2.39 9.26
N ARG A 328 -15.37 2.13 7.98
CA ARG A 328 -16.66 2.36 7.31
C ARG A 328 -17.16 3.81 7.39
N TYR A 329 -16.23 4.76 7.41
CA TYR A 329 -16.53 6.18 7.49
C TYR A 329 -15.85 6.94 6.33
N VAL A 330 -15.90 8.27 6.34
CA VAL A 330 -15.35 9.10 5.24
C VAL A 330 -13.87 8.84 5.00
N SER A 331 -13.11 8.37 6.00
CA SER A 331 -11.71 7.96 5.84
C SER A 331 -11.55 6.78 4.87
N GLU A 332 -12.33 5.70 5.05
CA GLU A 332 -12.31 4.58 4.10
C GLU A 332 -12.88 4.98 2.73
N PHE A 333 -13.86 5.88 2.72
CA PHE A 333 -14.39 6.42 1.49
C PHE A 333 -13.32 7.15 0.66
N MET A 334 -12.50 7.98 1.31
CA MET A 334 -11.36 8.64 0.69
C MET A 334 -10.28 7.62 0.27
N ALA A 335 -9.98 6.63 1.10
CA ALA A 335 -9.04 5.55 0.79
C ALA A 335 -9.48 4.80 -0.48
N TYR A 336 -10.76 4.48 -0.58
CA TYR A 336 -11.35 3.84 -1.75
C TYR A 336 -11.22 4.72 -3.01
N HIS A 337 -11.53 6.02 -2.89
CA HIS A 337 -11.41 6.96 -4.01
C HIS A 337 -9.97 7.07 -4.52
N GLY A 338 -8.98 7.13 -3.64
CA GLY A 338 -7.57 7.18 -4.02
C GLY A 338 -7.14 5.94 -4.81
N THR A 339 -7.49 4.75 -4.33
CA THR A 339 -7.18 3.49 -5.03
C THR A 339 -8.01 3.32 -6.30
N TRP A 340 -9.26 3.78 -6.31
CA TRP A 340 -10.13 3.77 -7.48
C TRP A 340 -9.58 4.69 -8.59
N TYR A 341 -9.18 5.91 -8.25
CA TYR A 341 -8.54 6.82 -9.20
C TYR A 341 -7.31 6.17 -9.85
N ARG A 342 -6.41 5.57 -9.07
CA ARG A 342 -5.27 4.85 -9.63
C ARG A 342 -5.70 3.75 -10.58
N ASP A 343 -6.65 2.89 -10.20
CA ASP A 343 -7.06 1.76 -11.05
C ASP A 343 -7.65 2.21 -12.39
N LEU A 344 -8.36 3.34 -12.42
CA LEU A 344 -8.86 3.94 -13.66
C LEU A 344 -7.75 4.61 -14.50
N ASN A 345 -6.69 5.10 -13.86
CA ASN A 345 -5.64 5.89 -14.49
C ASN A 345 -4.26 5.21 -14.52
N GLN A 346 -4.18 3.91 -14.21
CA GLN A 346 -2.90 3.17 -14.21
C GLN A 346 -2.35 2.91 -15.61
N PHE A 347 -3.15 3.14 -16.65
CA PHE A 347 -2.79 2.93 -18.05
C PHE A 347 -3.09 4.18 -18.89
N GLY A 348 -2.17 4.60 -19.72
CA GLY A 348 -2.38 5.73 -20.63
C GLY A 348 -1.56 6.96 -20.31
N ASN A 349 -2.02 8.14 -20.77
CA ASN A 349 -1.28 9.40 -20.65
C ASN A 349 -1.27 9.99 -19.23
N ASN A 350 -2.17 9.51 -18.35
CA ASN A 350 -2.36 9.97 -16.96
C ASN A 350 -1.99 8.86 -15.98
N ASN A 351 -0.81 8.31 -16.15
CA ASN A 351 -0.39 7.10 -15.44
C ASN A 351 -0.22 7.34 -13.93
N CYS A 352 -1.26 7.02 -13.13
CA CYS A 352 -1.16 6.98 -11.69
C CYS A 352 -0.53 5.65 -11.25
N ILE A 353 0.75 5.67 -10.89
CA ILE A 353 1.54 4.48 -10.60
C ILE A 353 1.21 3.90 -9.22
N SER A 354 1.01 4.77 -8.21
CA SER A 354 0.88 4.33 -6.83
C SER A 354 -0.20 5.09 -6.08
N SER A 355 -0.96 4.38 -5.25
CA SER A 355 -1.90 5.01 -4.33
C SER A 355 -2.14 4.16 -3.09
N GLY A 356 -2.50 4.82 -1.99
CA GLY A 356 -2.94 4.17 -0.78
C GLY A 356 -3.36 5.15 0.30
N HIS A 357 -3.72 4.60 1.45
CA HIS A 357 -4.22 5.35 2.60
C HIS A 357 -3.39 5.09 3.84
N ILE A 358 -3.22 6.14 4.65
CA ILE A 358 -2.49 6.06 5.91
C ILE A 358 -3.35 6.70 7.00
N HIS A 359 -3.70 5.92 8.02
CA HIS A 359 -4.24 6.44 9.27
C HIS A 359 -3.10 6.93 10.19
N VAL A 360 -3.27 8.14 10.67
CA VAL A 360 -2.30 8.83 11.52
C VAL A 360 -2.83 8.91 12.94
N GLY A 361 -2.11 8.35 13.89
CA GLY A 361 -2.51 8.34 15.29
C GLY A 361 -2.74 9.75 15.84
N GLY A 362 -3.88 9.97 16.48
CA GLY A 362 -4.31 11.30 16.94
C GLY A 362 -3.47 11.90 18.05
N ASN A 363 -2.58 11.11 18.70
CA ASN A 363 -1.64 11.58 19.70
C ASN A 363 -0.23 11.86 19.14
N ILE A 364 -0.03 11.73 17.86
CA ILE A 364 1.24 12.08 17.22
C ILE A 364 1.40 13.59 17.23
N ASN A 365 2.54 14.07 17.73
CA ASN A 365 2.81 15.50 17.64
C ASN A 365 3.07 15.93 16.18
N LEU A 366 2.79 17.18 15.88
CA LEU A 366 2.84 17.71 14.53
C LEU A 366 4.21 17.53 13.84
N ASN A 367 5.30 17.74 14.57
CA ASN A 367 6.64 17.61 13.99
C ASN A 367 6.94 16.16 13.57
N ASN A 368 6.59 15.19 14.42
CA ASN A 368 6.76 13.77 14.09
C ASN A 368 5.84 13.35 12.94
N ALA A 369 4.61 13.88 12.88
CA ALA A 369 3.70 13.65 11.77
C ALA A 369 4.27 14.19 10.44
N LYS A 370 4.84 15.42 10.45
CA LYS A 370 5.54 15.99 9.28
C LYS A 370 6.72 15.13 8.85
N MET A 371 7.59 14.75 9.79
CA MET A 371 8.76 13.91 9.49
C MET A 371 8.34 12.56 8.85
N ALA A 372 7.31 11.91 9.39
CA ALA A 372 6.81 10.66 8.86
C ALA A 372 6.16 10.81 7.48
N THR A 373 5.45 11.93 7.24
CA THR A 373 4.88 12.27 5.92
C THR A 373 5.98 12.47 4.89
N GLU A 374 6.97 13.30 5.20
CA GLU A 374 8.09 13.58 4.31
C GLU A 374 8.90 12.31 4.01
N GLU A 375 9.12 11.45 5.02
CA GLU A 375 9.79 10.16 4.80
C GLU A 375 8.95 9.21 3.95
N SER A 376 7.64 9.15 4.16
CA SER A 376 6.73 8.37 3.30
C SER A 376 6.79 8.85 1.85
N LEU A 377 6.89 10.15 1.62
CA LEU A 377 7.03 10.73 0.29
C LEU A 377 8.39 10.40 -0.34
N ARG A 378 9.50 10.45 0.41
CA ARG A 378 10.83 10.06 -0.10
C ARG A 378 10.85 8.60 -0.56
N VAL A 379 10.29 7.72 0.25
CA VAL A 379 10.17 6.29 -0.08
C VAL A 379 9.26 6.08 -1.30
N LEU A 380 8.13 6.81 -1.38
CA LEU A 380 7.22 6.75 -2.51
C LEU A 380 7.90 7.21 -3.81
N ILE A 381 8.64 8.32 -3.77
CA ILE A 381 9.36 8.84 -4.94
C ILE A 381 10.38 7.82 -5.44
N ASN A 382 11.18 7.23 -4.55
CA ASN A 382 12.12 6.17 -4.92
C ASN A 382 11.40 4.98 -5.56
N HIS A 383 10.25 4.60 -5.01
CA HIS A 383 9.42 3.53 -5.58
C HIS A 383 8.88 3.89 -6.98
N ILE A 384 8.38 5.11 -7.18
CA ILE A 384 7.91 5.57 -8.49
C ILE A 384 9.06 5.57 -9.50
N ASN A 385 10.23 6.06 -9.11
CA ASN A 385 11.41 6.11 -9.95
C ASN A 385 11.79 4.71 -10.46
N SER A 386 11.64 3.65 -9.63
CA SER A 386 11.91 2.28 -10.06
C SER A 386 11.01 1.75 -11.18
N PHE A 387 9.88 2.43 -11.45
CA PHE A 387 8.99 2.10 -12.57
C PHE A 387 9.19 2.99 -13.80
N ILE A 388 9.78 4.16 -13.62
CA ILE A 388 9.89 5.17 -14.66
C ILE A 388 11.26 5.13 -15.31
N TYR A 389 12.30 4.86 -14.52
CA TYR A 389 13.67 4.91 -14.97
C TYR A 389 14.33 3.54 -14.96
N ILE A 390 15.11 3.26 -15.97
CA ILE A 390 15.93 2.07 -16.04
C ILE A 390 17.23 2.35 -15.29
N LEU A 391 17.49 1.61 -14.21
CA LEU A 391 18.77 1.72 -13.51
C LEU A 391 19.91 1.36 -14.46
N GLY A 392 20.86 2.28 -14.60
CA GLY A 392 22.00 2.14 -15.52
C GLY A 392 21.80 2.81 -16.86
N ASP A 393 20.61 3.31 -17.21
CA ASP A 393 20.33 4.11 -18.41
C ASP A 393 20.38 5.59 -18.05
N LEU A 394 21.54 6.23 -18.20
CA LEU A 394 21.75 7.62 -17.82
C LEU A 394 21.46 8.60 -18.94
N ASN A 395 21.45 8.13 -20.19
CA ASN A 395 21.17 8.96 -21.35
C ASN A 395 19.73 8.88 -21.83
N GLU A 396 18.90 8.04 -21.16
CA GLU A 396 17.46 7.85 -21.41
C GLU A 396 17.16 7.33 -22.82
N ASP A 397 18.06 6.50 -23.39
CA ASP A 397 17.86 5.89 -24.71
C ASP A 397 17.33 4.45 -24.68
N GLU A 398 16.97 3.96 -23.49
CA GLU A 398 16.42 2.62 -23.22
C GLU A 398 17.45 1.48 -23.37
N ILE A 399 18.71 1.80 -23.52
CA ILE A 399 19.79 0.84 -23.71
C ILE A 399 20.87 1.06 -22.65
N ILE A 400 21.12 0.09 -21.81
CA ILE A 400 22.28 0.15 -20.90
C ILE A 400 23.53 -0.21 -21.68
N ASP A 401 24.37 0.78 -21.97
CA ASP A 401 25.57 0.56 -22.76
C ASP A 401 26.81 1.38 -22.26
N ILE A 402 27.83 1.42 -23.08
CA ILE A 402 29.08 2.11 -22.74
C ILE A 402 28.91 3.63 -22.57
N LEU A 403 27.88 4.24 -23.15
CA LEU A 403 27.65 5.69 -23.05
C LEU A 403 27.19 6.06 -21.64
N ASP A 404 26.38 5.21 -21.02
CA ASP A 404 25.94 5.36 -19.63
C ASP A 404 27.10 5.21 -18.68
N LEU A 405 27.92 4.17 -18.89
CA LEU A 405 29.14 3.95 -18.10
C LEU A 405 30.07 5.17 -18.16
N VAL A 406 30.26 5.78 -19.35
CA VAL A 406 31.08 6.98 -19.51
C VAL A 406 30.47 8.15 -18.74
N THR A 407 29.15 8.26 -18.70
CA THR A 407 28.44 9.31 -17.95
C THR A 407 28.70 9.18 -16.45
N ILE A 408 28.58 7.98 -15.86
CA ILE A 408 28.90 7.76 -14.44
C ILE A 408 30.38 8.08 -14.16
N VAL A 409 31.28 7.66 -15.02
CA VAL A 409 32.73 7.92 -14.86
C VAL A 409 33.01 9.43 -14.86
N ASN A 410 32.44 10.18 -15.80
CA ASN A 410 32.62 11.64 -15.85
C ASN A 410 32.06 12.35 -14.61
N TYR A 411 30.94 11.88 -14.09
CA TYR A 411 30.42 12.39 -12.82
C TYR A 411 31.38 12.13 -11.63
N ILE A 412 31.89 10.90 -11.48
CA ILE A 412 32.83 10.55 -10.40
C ILE A 412 34.13 11.35 -10.52
N LEU A 413 34.57 11.67 -11.74
CA LEU A 413 35.74 12.52 -11.98
C LEU A 413 35.45 14.03 -11.73
N GLY A 414 34.19 14.40 -11.59
CA GLY A 414 33.77 15.78 -11.36
C GLY A 414 33.70 16.62 -12.65
N ASP A 415 33.66 15.97 -13.81
CA ASP A 415 33.59 16.64 -15.11
C ASP A 415 32.18 17.07 -15.49
N ILE A 416 31.14 16.42 -14.92
CA ILE A 416 29.74 16.73 -15.13
C ILE A 416 28.95 16.72 -13.82
N ILE A 417 27.78 17.35 -13.86
CA ILE A 417 26.75 17.25 -12.81
C ILE A 417 25.60 16.44 -13.40
N LEU A 418 25.14 15.43 -12.66
CA LEU A 418 23.97 14.64 -13.03
C LEU A 418 22.70 15.39 -12.66
N SER A 419 21.65 15.21 -13.45
CA SER A 419 20.28 15.53 -13.05
C SER A 419 19.82 14.58 -11.96
N ASP A 420 18.70 14.87 -11.29
CA ASP A 420 18.15 13.99 -10.24
C ASP A 420 17.81 12.62 -10.79
N ILE A 421 17.27 12.57 -12.01
CA ILE A 421 16.97 11.31 -12.74
C ILE A 421 18.25 10.51 -12.98
N GLN A 422 19.28 11.18 -13.53
CA GLN A 422 20.55 10.53 -13.78
C GLN A 422 21.24 10.08 -12.49
N THR A 423 21.08 10.84 -11.41
CA THR A 423 21.57 10.49 -10.08
C THR A 423 20.90 9.20 -9.58
N TYR A 424 19.58 9.09 -9.75
CA TYR A 424 18.85 7.87 -9.41
C TYR A 424 19.28 6.69 -10.30
N ALA A 425 19.36 6.90 -11.63
CA ALA A 425 19.77 5.84 -12.57
C ALA A 425 21.22 5.37 -12.35
N ALA A 426 22.09 6.23 -11.82
CA ALA A 426 23.50 5.96 -11.57
C ALA A 426 23.76 5.19 -10.26
N ASP A 427 22.87 5.24 -9.30
CA ASP A 427 22.97 4.53 -8.01
C ASP A 427 22.42 3.10 -8.15
N LEU A 428 23.19 2.21 -8.76
CA LEU A 428 22.76 0.87 -9.12
C LEU A 428 22.67 -0.08 -7.90
N ASN A 429 23.32 0.25 -6.79
CA ASN A 429 23.27 -0.52 -5.57
C ASN A 429 22.34 0.07 -4.48
N GLU A 430 21.72 1.21 -4.78
CA GLU A 430 20.76 1.92 -3.91
C GLU A 430 21.34 2.31 -2.54
N ASP A 431 22.67 2.60 -2.48
CA ASP A 431 23.34 3.03 -1.24
C ASP A 431 23.41 4.54 -1.08
N SER A 432 22.81 5.29 -2.00
CA SER A 432 22.81 6.77 -2.09
C SER A 432 24.19 7.39 -2.37
N LEU A 433 25.15 6.61 -2.84
CA LEU A 433 26.52 7.04 -3.18
C LEU A 433 26.91 6.56 -4.56
N ILE A 434 26.98 7.46 -5.53
CA ILE A 434 27.49 7.11 -6.88
C ILE A 434 29.01 6.98 -6.82
N ASN A 435 29.52 5.75 -7.00
CA ASN A 435 30.93 5.43 -6.85
C ASN A 435 31.37 4.24 -7.73
N ILE A 436 32.56 3.68 -7.46
CA ILE A 436 33.10 2.58 -8.23
C ILE A 436 32.27 1.29 -8.15
N GLN A 437 31.44 1.12 -7.13
CA GLN A 437 30.58 -0.05 -6.99
C GLN A 437 29.50 -0.05 -8.07
N ASP A 438 28.92 1.10 -8.38
CA ASP A 438 27.93 1.27 -9.44
C ASP A 438 28.55 1.01 -10.81
N ILE A 439 29.79 1.49 -11.02
CA ILE A 439 30.54 1.19 -12.24
C ILE A 439 30.71 -0.33 -12.43
N ILE A 440 30.98 -1.06 -11.37
CA ILE A 440 31.13 -2.53 -11.46
C ILE A 440 29.79 -3.18 -11.84
N ILE A 441 28.70 -2.70 -11.28
CA ILE A 441 27.36 -3.25 -11.57
C ILE A 441 26.97 -2.97 -13.01
N ILE A 442 27.11 -1.73 -13.49
CA ILE A 442 26.75 -1.39 -14.89
C ILE A 442 27.62 -2.15 -15.90
N ILE A 443 28.90 -2.34 -15.63
CA ILE A 443 29.78 -3.17 -16.48
C ILE A 443 29.23 -4.61 -16.56
N ASN A 444 28.81 -5.18 -15.43
CA ASN A 444 28.25 -6.53 -15.42
C ASN A 444 26.93 -6.61 -16.18
N LEU A 445 26.06 -5.58 -16.10
CA LEU A 445 24.84 -5.50 -16.88
C LEU A 445 25.16 -5.47 -18.39
N ILE A 446 26.07 -4.60 -18.83
CA ILE A 446 26.48 -4.48 -20.23
C ILE A 446 27.07 -5.81 -20.76
N LEU A 447 27.85 -6.51 -19.94
CA LEU A 447 28.46 -7.79 -20.36
C LEU A 447 27.47 -8.97 -20.35
N SER A 448 26.33 -8.85 -19.69
CA SER A 448 25.31 -9.90 -19.61
C SER A 448 24.15 -9.71 -20.60
N SER A 449 24.03 -8.53 -21.21
CA SER A 449 23.08 -8.21 -22.28
C SER A 449 23.62 -8.71 -23.64
#